data_76020327be20a70fd47b081951acf30c
#
_entry.id   76020327be20a70fd47b081951acf30c
#
_cell.length_a   1.000
_cell.length_b   1.000
_cell.length_c   1.000
_cell.angle_alpha   90.00
_cell.angle_beta   90.00
_cell.angle_gamma   90.00
#
_symmetry.space_group_name_H-M   'P 1'
#
loop_
_entity.id
_entity.type
_entity.pdbx_description
1 polymer ?
#
loop_
_entity_poly.entity_id
_entity_poly.type
_entity_poly.pdbx_seq_one_letter_code
_entity_poly.pdbx_strand_id
1 'polypeptide(L)'
;MPRFRFPIGSLLLAAALPAAAQEASTVPLDPQRSLAEFDVRVLWMFDVHGKFGTVNGSVRLDRAAQSAKVEARIDARGVDMRRESYEEWVRSPEFFDVAAHPEIRFESEPFPLATLDFGGDIVGNLTVRGVTRQTRWNLRASECPGRAAVDCPVFADGVIERSEFGMTSRRATLSDKVRLHFRIYAAPSGGSS
;
A
#
# COMPACT_ATOMS: atom_id res chain seq x y z
N MET A 1 0.65 -85.20 6.17
CA MET A 1 -0.05 -84.13 5.41
C MET A 1 0.17 -82.77 6.15
N PRO A 2 1.06 -81.93 5.72
CA PRO A 2 1.28 -80.66 6.37
C PRO A 2 0.32 -79.59 5.84
N ARG A 3 -0.33 -78.86 6.76
CA ARG A 3 -1.23 -77.72 6.48
C ARG A 3 -0.40 -76.46 6.35
N PHE A 4 -0.31 -75.86 5.14
CA PHE A 4 0.23 -74.57 4.90
C PHE A 4 -0.77 -73.49 5.36
N ARG A 5 -0.35 -72.61 6.30
CA ARG A 5 -1.06 -71.38 6.70
C ARG A 5 -0.42 -70.21 5.98
N PHE A 6 -1.20 -69.58 5.10
CA PHE A 6 -0.81 -68.29 4.51
C PHE A 6 -1.11 -67.09 5.48
N PRO A 7 -0.19 -66.20 5.73
CA PRO A 7 -0.50 -65.03 6.48
C PRO A 7 -1.18 -64.01 5.54
N ILE A 8 -2.35 -63.51 5.93
CA ILE A 8 -3.06 -62.40 5.28
C ILE A 8 -2.33 -61.12 5.69
N GLY A 9 -1.54 -60.56 4.77
CA GLY A 9 -0.92 -59.24 4.94
C GLY A 9 -1.98 -58.14 4.76
N SER A 10 -2.34 -57.47 5.84
CA SER A 10 -3.18 -56.26 5.78
C SER A 10 -2.40 -55.10 5.16
N LEU A 11 -2.77 -54.75 3.94
CA LEU A 11 -2.25 -53.55 3.23
C LEU A 11 -2.95 -52.32 3.80
N LEU A 12 -2.26 -51.57 4.67
CA LEU A 12 -2.71 -50.26 5.16
C LEU A 12 -2.55 -49.23 4.03
N LEU A 13 -3.67 -48.91 3.38
CA LEU A 13 -3.74 -47.83 2.40
C LEU A 13 -3.74 -46.48 3.14
N ALA A 14 -2.59 -45.83 3.23
CA ALA A 14 -2.49 -44.46 3.77
C ALA A 14 -3.14 -43.49 2.78
N ALA A 15 -4.34 -43.03 3.11
CA ALA A 15 -5.00 -41.94 2.37
C ALA A 15 -4.27 -40.63 2.66
N ALA A 16 -3.48 -40.15 1.71
CA ALA A 16 -2.91 -38.78 1.72
C ALA A 16 -4.06 -37.79 1.48
N LEU A 17 -4.46 -37.09 2.53
CA LEU A 17 -5.36 -35.94 2.41
C LEU A 17 -4.65 -34.84 1.61
N PRO A 18 -5.27 -34.29 0.55
CA PRO A 18 -4.70 -33.12 -0.12
C PRO A 18 -4.66 -31.98 0.87
N ALA A 19 -3.46 -31.43 1.15
CA ALA A 19 -3.32 -30.15 1.84
C ALA A 19 -3.98 -29.10 0.94
N ALA A 20 -5.12 -28.56 1.38
CA ALA A 20 -5.74 -27.42 0.71
C ALA A 20 -4.71 -26.28 0.71
N ALA A 21 -4.14 -25.99 -0.44
CA ALA A 21 -3.31 -24.81 -0.62
C ALA A 21 -4.18 -23.59 -0.29
N GLN A 22 -3.84 -22.89 0.77
CA GLN A 22 -4.52 -21.63 1.12
C GLN A 22 -4.15 -20.61 0.03
N GLU A 23 -5.09 -20.39 -0.88
CA GLU A 23 -4.92 -19.48 -2.00
C GLU A 23 -4.66 -18.04 -1.50
N ALA A 24 -3.83 -17.32 -2.26
CA ALA A 24 -3.61 -15.91 -2.02
C ALA A 24 -4.95 -15.16 -2.19
N SER A 25 -5.33 -14.37 -1.21
CA SER A 25 -6.54 -13.55 -1.27
C SER A 25 -6.19 -12.11 -1.61
N THR A 26 -7.01 -11.46 -2.44
CA THR A 26 -6.87 -10.04 -2.78
C THR A 26 -8.01 -9.26 -2.12
N VAL A 27 -7.65 -8.28 -1.32
CA VAL A 27 -8.59 -7.42 -0.60
C VAL A 27 -8.50 -6.03 -1.19
N PRO A 28 -9.60 -5.46 -1.75
CA PRO A 28 -9.59 -4.11 -2.29
C PRO A 28 -9.45 -3.09 -1.15
N LEU A 29 -8.86 -1.93 -1.46
CA LEU A 29 -8.84 -0.79 -0.56
C LEU A 29 -10.21 -0.09 -0.58
N ASP A 30 -10.58 0.50 0.55
CA ASP A 30 -11.79 1.33 0.66
C ASP A 30 -11.46 2.78 0.26
N PRO A 31 -11.92 3.26 -0.91
CA PRO A 31 -11.56 4.59 -1.39
C PRO A 31 -12.26 5.72 -0.63
N GLN A 32 -13.32 5.43 0.12
CA GLN A 32 -14.05 6.44 0.91
C GLN A 32 -13.42 6.66 2.29
N ARG A 33 -12.77 5.62 2.84
CA ARG A 33 -12.16 5.66 4.17
C ARG A 33 -10.65 5.86 4.11
N SER A 34 -10.01 5.56 2.97
CA SER A 34 -8.58 5.71 2.77
C SER A 34 -8.23 7.15 2.37
N LEU A 35 -7.10 7.63 2.88
CA LEU A 35 -6.63 9.01 2.69
C LEU A 35 -5.13 9.02 2.41
N ALA A 36 -4.72 9.89 1.49
CA ALA A 36 -3.33 10.21 1.20
C ALA A 36 -3.11 11.71 1.39
N GLU A 37 -2.16 12.07 2.25
CA GLU A 37 -1.84 13.45 2.60
C GLU A 37 -0.34 13.71 2.39
N PHE A 38 0.01 14.97 2.22
CA PHE A 38 1.40 15.38 2.11
C PHE A 38 1.67 16.70 2.83
N ASP A 39 2.90 16.83 3.32
CA ASP A 39 3.44 18.07 3.87
C ASP A 39 4.71 18.46 3.15
N VAL A 40 4.79 19.74 2.78
CA VAL A 40 5.99 20.33 2.21
C VAL A 40 6.35 21.63 2.94
N ARG A 41 7.63 21.82 3.25
CA ARG A 41 8.10 23.03 3.92
C ARG A 41 8.37 24.14 2.93
N VAL A 42 7.81 25.32 3.21
CA VAL A 42 7.96 26.54 2.41
C VAL A 42 8.74 27.56 3.23
N LEU A 43 9.69 28.27 2.58
CA LEU A 43 10.54 29.29 3.20
C LEU A 43 11.20 28.83 4.51
N TRP A 44 11.45 27.51 4.64
CA TRP A 44 12.09 26.84 5.79
C TRP A 44 11.31 26.94 7.12
N MET A 45 10.18 27.68 7.15
CA MET A 45 9.42 28.01 8.35
C MET A 45 7.98 27.50 8.34
N PHE A 46 7.35 27.36 7.19
CA PHE A 46 5.92 27.03 7.09
C PHE A 46 5.73 25.65 6.46
N ASP A 47 4.99 24.80 7.12
CA ASP A 47 4.52 23.56 6.52
C ASP A 47 3.20 23.82 5.77
N VAL A 48 3.17 23.47 4.50
CA VAL A 48 1.98 23.49 3.66
C VAL A 48 1.47 22.07 3.54
N HIS A 49 0.23 21.89 3.92
CA HIS A 49 -0.47 20.63 3.94
C HIS A 49 -1.41 20.51 2.76
N GLY A 50 -1.48 19.32 2.16
CA GLY A 50 -2.42 19.00 1.10
C GLY A 50 -2.87 17.55 1.20
N LYS A 51 -4.03 17.28 0.58
CA LYS A 51 -4.60 15.94 0.43
C LYS A 51 -4.65 15.60 -1.05
N PHE A 52 -4.45 14.34 -1.36
CA PHE A 52 -4.73 13.84 -2.70
C PHE A 52 -6.20 13.44 -2.82
N GLY A 53 -6.62 13.18 -4.04
CA GLY A 53 -7.93 12.61 -4.31
C GLY A 53 -8.05 11.16 -3.85
N THR A 54 -8.90 10.41 -4.52
CA THR A 54 -9.26 9.05 -4.14
C THR A 54 -8.06 8.11 -4.15
N VAL A 55 -7.95 7.28 -3.11
CA VAL A 55 -6.98 6.19 -3.02
C VAL A 55 -7.68 4.88 -3.36
N ASN A 56 -7.29 4.26 -4.48
CA ASN A 56 -7.78 2.96 -4.93
C ASN A 56 -6.65 1.93 -4.90
N GLY A 57 -6.99 0.65 -4.94
CA GLY A 57 -5.99 -0.40 -5.01
C GLY A 57 -6.41 -1.66 -4.30
N SER A 58 -5.42 -2.48 -3.97
CA SER A 58 -5.66 -3.74 -3.26
C SER A 58 -4.44 -4.18 -2.45
N VAL A 59 -4.70 -5.03 -1.48
CA VAL A 59 -3.68 -5.79 -0.75
C VAL A 59 -3.84 -7.26 -1.11
N ARG A 60 -2.80 -7.86 -1.64
CA ARG A 60 -2.70 -9.30 -1.84
C ARG A 60 -2.11 -9.93 -0.60
N LEU A 61 -2.83 -10.85 0.01
CA LEU A 61 -2.44 -11.60 1.20
C LEU A 61 -2.13 -13.03 0.81
N ASP A 62 -0.90 -13.47 0.99
CA ASP A 62 -0.49 -14.87 0.84
C ASP A 62 -0.26 -15.46 2.23
N ARG A 63 -1.26 -16.21 2.72
CA ARG A 63 -1.21 -16.80 4.06
C ARG A 63 -0.26 -17.98 4.13
N ALA A 64 -0.04 -18.69 3.01
CA ALA A 64 0.90 -19.80 2.96
C ALA A 64 2.35 -19.31 3.03
N ALA A 65 2.66 -18.23 2.29
CA ALA A 65 3.96 -17.58 2.31
C ALA A 65 4.13 -16.59 3.47
N GLN A 66 3.09 -16.35 4.30
CA GLN A 66 3.06 -15.35 5.37
C GLN A 66 3.49 -13.96 4.87
N SER A 67 3.06 -13.59 3.66
CA SER A 67 3.44 -12.33 3.01
C SER A 67 2.24 -11.52 2.53
N ALA A 68 2.46 -10.22 2.40
CA ALA A 68 1.51 -9.28 1.82
C ALA A 68 2.20 -8.45 0.73
N LYS A 69 1.42 -7.98 -0.25
CA LYS A 69 1.83 -7.04 -1.28
C LYS A 69 0.73 -6.00 -1.48
N VAL A 70 1.11 -4.72 -1.57
CA VAL A 70 0.18 -3.59 -1.76
C VAL A 70 0.35 -3.03 -3.16
N GLU A 71 -0.77 -2.77 -3.82
CA GLU A 71 -0.86 -1.96 -5.02
C GLU A 71 -1.83 -0.81 -4.74
N ALA A 72 -1.37 0.44 -4.87
CA ALA A 72 -2.19 1.63 -4.66
C ALA A 72 -2.10 2.58 -5.85
N ARG A 73 -3.22 3.23 -6.15
CA ARG A 73 -3.38 4.27 -7.16
C ARG A 73 -4.10 5.45 -6.55
N ILE A 74 -3.54 6.63 -6.72
CA ILE A 74 -4.01 7.86 -6.10
C ILE A 74 -4.33 8.84 -7.22
N ASP A 75 -5.53 9.40 -7.22
CA ASP A 75 -5.92 10.44 -8.18
C ASP A 75 -5.26 11.77 -7.82
N ALA A 76 -4.24 12.16 -8.58
CA ALA A 76 -3.54 13.42 -8.39
C ALA A 76 -4.37 14.65 -8.81
N ARG A 77 -5.42 14.49 -9.62
CA ARG A 77 -6.31 15.60 -10.03
C ARG A 77 -7.15 16.11 -8.87
N GLY A 78 -7.47 15.22 -7.92
CA GLY A 78 -8.26 15.52 -6.74
C GLY A 78 -7.45 16.16 -5.60
N VAL A 79 -6.31 16.78 -5.88
CA VAL A 79 -5.57 17.53 -4.86
C VAL A 79 -6.45 18.61 -4.27
N ASP A 80 -6.53 18.63 -2.94
CA ASP A 80 -7.26 19.61 -2.12
C ASP A 80 -6.27 20.27 -1.15
N MET A 81 -6.26 21.59 -1.11
CA MET A 81 -5.39 22.40 -0.28
C MET A 81 -6.16 23.57 0.31
N ARG A 82 -5.63 24.21 1.34
CA ARG A 82 -6.28 25.36 1.98
C ARG A 82 -6.56 26.56 1.05
N ARG A 83 -5.83 26.67 -0.08
CA ARG A 83 -5.92 27.77 -1.04
C ARG A 83 -5.99 27.20 -2.44
N GLU A 84 -7.01 27.59 -3.18
CA GLU A 84 -7.21 27.21 -4.58
C GLU A 84 -5.99 27.52 -5.48
N SER A 85 -5.35 28.68 -5.27
CA SER A 85 -4.13 29.03 -6.00
C SER A 85 -2.97 28.07 -5.79
N TYR A 86 -2.91 27.38 -4.64
CA TYR A 86 -1.92 26.34 -4.39
C TYR A 86 -2.30 25.03 -5.09
N GLU A 87 -3.61 24.72 -5.17
CA GLU A 87 -4.09 23.56 -5.89
C GLU A 87 -3.79 23.64 -7.39
N GLU A 88 -4.12 24.79 -8.01
CA GLU A 88 -3.82 25.05 -9.42
C GLU A 88 -2.34 24.88 -9.70
N TRP A 89 -1.52 25.46 -8.83
CA TRP A 89 -0.08 25.40 -8.99
C TRP A 89 0.47 23.98 -8.82
N VAL A 90 0.03 23.24 -7.81
CA VAL A 90 0.43 21.85 -7.56
C VAL A 90 -0.02 20.91 -8.71
N ARG A 91 -1.16 21.21 -9.34
CA ARG A 91 -1.64 20.48 -10.54
C ARG A 91 -0.87 20.81 -11.81
N SER A 92 -0.16 21.94 -11.85
CA SER A 92 0.52 22.44 -13.03
C SER A 92 1.70 21.56 -13.50
N PRO A 93 2.22 21.79 -14.73
CA PRO A 93 3.42 21.11 -15.24
C PRO A 93 4.68 21.32 -14.40
N GLU A 94 4.73 22.37 -13.56
CA GLU A 94 5.85 22.59 -12.64
C GLU A 94 5.91 21.54 -11.51
N PHE A 95 4.76 20.92 -11.16
CA PHE A 95 4.64 19.94 -10.08
C PHE A 95 4.11 18.61 -10.58
N PHE A 96 2.85 18.26 -10.28
CA PHE A 96 2.33 16.91 -10.60
C PHE A 96 2.00 16.75 -12.08
N ASP A 97 1.82 17.84 -12.84
CA ASP A 97 1.43 17.77 -14.25
C ASP A 97 0.23 16.82 -14.47
N VAL A 98 -0.84 17.09 -13.72
CA VAL A 98 -1.97 16.15 -13.65
C VAL A 98 -2.71 15.97 -14.98
N ALA A 99 -2.50 16.88 -15.94
CA ALA A 99 -3.03 16.75 -17.30
C ALA A 99 -2.36 15.60 -18.07
N ALA A 100 -1.05 15.45 -17.91
CA ALA A 100 -0.27 14.36 -18.52
C ALA A 100 -0.17 13.12 -17.60
N HIS A 101 -0.18 13.33 -16.28
CA HIS A 101 0.05 12.31 -15.27
C HIS A 101 -1.02 12.37 -14.16
N PRO A 102 -2.26 11.94 -14.45
CA PRO A 102 -3.38 12.08 -13.51
C PRO A 102 -3.29 11.17 -12.29
N GLU A 103 -2.37 10.20 -12.29
CA GLU A 103 -2.32 9.13 -11.30
C GLU A 103 -0.92 8.98 -10.72
N ILE A 104 -0.86 8.84 -9.38
CA ILE A 104 0.32 8.39 -8.64
C ILE A 104 0.13 6.91 -8.36
N ARG A 105 1.16 6.07 -8.54
CA ARG A 105 1.10 4.63 -8.32
C ARG A 105 2.15 4.19 -7.33
N PHE A 106 1.77 3.26 -6.47
CA PHE A 106 2.68 2.56 -5.57
C PHE A 106 2.49 1.06 -5.68
N GLU A 107 3.59 0.33 -5.76
CA GLU A 107 3.62 -1.12 -5.76
C GLU A 107 4.71 -1.59 -4.80
N SER A 108 4.31 -2.24 -3.69
CA SER A 108 5.29 -2.75 -2.72
C SER A 108 5.99 -4.00 -3.23
N GLU A 109 7.20 -4.23 -2.77
CA GLU A 109 7.75 -5.57 -2.70
C GLU A 109 6.91 -6.42 -1.73
N PRO A 110 6.96 -7.77 -1.84
CA PRO A 110 6.36 -8.62 -0.80
C PRO A 110 7.01 -8.35 0.55
N PHE A 111 6.20 -8.22 1.60
CA PHE A 111 6.66 -7.99 2.96
C PHE A 111 5.95 -8.94 3.94
N PRO A 112 6.49 -9.19 5.14
CA PRO A 112 5.88 -10.09 6.11
C PRO A 112 4.46 -9.67 6.47
N LEU A 113 3.52 -10.60 6.46
CA LEU A 113 2.11 -10.33 6.81
C LEU A 113 1.97 -9.70 8.20
N ALA A 114 2.81 -10.10 9.13
CA ALA A 114 2.86 -9.56 10.49
C ALA A 114 3.15 -8.04 10.54
N THR A 115 3.76 -7.46 9.50
CA THR A 115 4.01 -6.02 9.43
C THR A 115 2.71 -5.20 9.43
N LEU A 116 1.58 -5.76 8.97
CA LEU A 116 0.28 -5.08 9.04
C LEU A 116 -0.19 -4.89 10.48
N ASP A 117 0.15 -5.80 11.38
CA ASP A 117 -0.26 -5.75 12.78
C ASP A 117 0.77 -5.06 13.68
N PHE A 118 2.04 -5.35 13.49
CA PHE A 118 3.11 -4.93 14.39
C PHE A 118 3.92 -3.73 13.89
N GLY A 119 3.64 -3.26 12.67
CA GLY A 119 4.40 -2.20 12.04
C GLY A 119 5.74 -2.68 11.49
N GLY A 120 6.48 -1.74 10.91
CA GLY A 120 7.79 -1.98 10.31
C GLY A 120 7.92 -1.33 8.94
N ASP A 121 9.08 -1.49 8.34
CA ASP A 121 9.37 -0.89 7.04
C ASP A 121 8.91 -1.77 5.90
N ILE A 122 8.31 -1.15 4.89
CA ILE A 122 8.05 -1.75 3.59
C ILE A 122 8.79 -0.96 2.51
N VAL A 123 9.18 -1.66 1.45
CA VAL A 123 9.86 -1.07 0.28
C VAL A 123 8.97 -1.30 -0.94
N GLY A 124 8.98 -0.36 -1.87
CA GLY A 124 8.22 -0.49 -3.11
C GLY A 124 8.56 0.61 -4.11
N ASN A 125 8.01 0.48 -5.28
CA ASN A 125 8.17 1.41 -6.38
C ASN A 125 7.05 2.44 -6.35
N LEU A 126 7.42 3.72 -6.18
CA LEU A 126 6.53 4.85 -6.31
C LEU A 126 6.71 5.48 -7.69
N THR A 127 5.62 5.68 -8.40
CA THR A 127 5.60 6.37 -9.69
C THR A 127 4.84 7.69 -9.55
N VAL A 128 5.52 8.79 -9.79
CA VAL A 128 4.96 10.15 -9.82
C VAL A 128 5.40 10.81 -11.14
N ARG A 129 4.50 11.46 -11.85
CA ARG A 129 4.80 12.09 -13.15
C ARG A 129 5.47 11.14 -14.16
N GLY A 130 5.10 9.88 -14.16
CA GLY A 130 5.73 8.87 -15.03
C GLY A 130 7.14 8.45 -14.62
N VAL A 131 7.73 9.05 -13.58
CA VAL A 131 9.05 8.67 -13.05
C VAL A 131 8.87 7.71 -11.88
N THR A 132 9.52 6.56 -11.97
CA THR A 132 9.47 5.52 -10.92
C THR A 132 10.76 5.54 -10.09
N ARG A 133 10.60 5.50 -8.76
CA ARG A 133 11.70 5.38 -7.78
C ARG A 133 11.35 4.34 -6.72
N GLN A 134 12.35 3.61 -6.27
CA GLN A 134 12.20 2.77 -5.08
C GLN A 134 12.12 3.68 -3.85
N THR A 135 11.13 3.45 -3.01
CA THR A 135 10.84 4.23 -1.81
C THR A 135 10.62 3.32 -0.61
N ARG A 136 10.85 3.85 0.59
CA ARG A 136 10.66 3.16 1.87
C ARG A 136 9.55 3.84 2.65
N TRP A 137 8.70 3.03 3.25
CA TRP A 137 7.56 3.47 4.05
C TRP A 137 7.57 2.77 5.39
N ASN A 138 7.32 3.51 6.45
CA ASN A 138 7.17 2.96 7.79
C ASN A 138 5.69 2.76 8.10
N LEU A 139 5.29 1.53 8.31
CA LEU A 139 3.96 1.18 8.81
C LEU A 139 3.99 1.27 10.33
N ARG A 140 3.00 1.96 10.89
CA ARG A 140 2.82 1.99 12.35
C ARG A 140 2.14 0.69 12.81
N ALA A 141 2.45 0.28 14.06
CA ALA A 141 1.74 -0.85 14.67
C ALA A 141 0.23 -0.57 14.71
N SER A 142 -0.56 -1.58 14.38
CA SER A 142 -2.02 -1.47 14.39
C SER A 142 -2.57 -1.41 15.81
N GLU A 143 -3.59 -0.59 16.01
CA GLU A 143 -4.39 -0.58 17.26
C GLU A 143 -5.31 -1.80 17.36
N CYS A 144 -5.52 -2.52 16.25
CA CYS A 144 -6.36 -3.72 16.15
C CYS A 144 -5.59 -4.89 15.54
N PRO A 145 -4.61 -5.51 16.23
CA PRO A 145 -3.87 -6.64 15.70
C PRO A 145 -4.80 -7.79 15.28
N GLY A 146 -4.51 -8.40 14.13
CA GLY A 146 -5.35 -9.41 13.49
C GLY A 146 -6.54 -8.85 12.70
N ARG A 147 -6.85 -7.57 12.83
CA ARG A 147 -7.92 -6.86 12.12
C ARG A 147 -7.47 -5.53 11.52
N ALA A 148 -6.16 -5.38 11.33
CA ALA A 148 -5.56 -4.23 10.67
C ALA A 148 -6.18 -4.00 9.28
N ALA A 149 -6.35 -2.74 8.90
CA ALA A 149 -7.08 -2.26 7.73
C ALA A 149 -8.60 -2.52 7.71
N VAL A 150 -9.13 -3.44 8.50
CA VAL A 150 -10.58 -3.75 8.56
C VAL A 150 -11.26 -2.87 9.60
N ASP A 151 -10.89 -3.01 10.86
CA ASP A 151 -11.48 -2.28 11.99
C ASP A 151 -10.72 -0.98 12.28
N CYS A 152 -9.40 -1.04 12.23
CA CYS A 152 -8.52 0.11 12.41
C CYS A 152 -7.72 0.38 11.13
N PRO A 153 -7.37 1.64 10.83
CA PRO A 153 -6.55 1.95 9.67
C PRO A 153 -5.13 1.42 9.82
N VAL A 154 -4.52 1.09 8.69
CA VAL A 154 -3.07 0.98 8.58
C VAL A 154 -2.53 2.36 8.25
N PHE A 155 -1.63 2.86 9.08
CA PHE A 155 -0.90 4.10 8.82
C PHE A 155 0.45 3.80 8.20
N ALA A 156 0.79 4.53 7.14
CA ALA A 156 2.11 4.45 6.51
C ALA A 156 2.66 5.87 6.33
N ASP A 157 3.89 6.08 6.77
CA ASP A 157 4.59 7.35 6.68
C ASP A 157 5.85 7.20 5.84
N GLY A 158 6.14 8.20 5.00
CA GLY A 158 7.35 8.20 4.17
C GLY A 158 7.81 9.61 3.82
N VAL A 159 9.05 9.70 3.33
CA VAL A 159 9.63 10.94 2.82
C VAL A 159 10.20 10.67 1.44
N ILE A 160 9.88 11.55 0.50
CA ILE A 160 10.44 11.54 -0.84
C ILE A 160 11.18 12.85 -1.14
N GLU A 161 12.10 12.83 -2.06
CA GLU A 161 12.70 14.03 -2.66
C GLU A 161 11.98 14.32 -3.99
N ARG A 162 11.23 15.43 -4.03
CA ARG A 162 10.41 15.79 -5.20
C ARG A 162 11.24 15.97 -6.48
N SER A 163 12.51 16.37 -6.34
CA SER A 163 13.42 16.50 -7.46
C SER A 163 13.74 15.19 -8.17
N GLU A 164 13.71 14.06 -7.45
CA GLU A 164 13.88 12.72 -8.04
C GLU A 164 12.74 12.34 -9.01
N PHE A 165 11.59 13.01 -8.89
CA PHE A 165 10.42 12.86 -9.75
C PHE A 165 10.29 14.01 -10.77
N GLY A 166 11.36 14.78 -10.98
CA GLY A 166 11.39 15.88 -11.95
C GLY A 166 10.71 17.18 -11.50
N MET A 167 10.29 17.28 -10.23
CA MET A 167 9.71 18.51 -9.66
C MET A 167 10.79 19.43 -9.11
N THR A 168 11.51 20.13 -9.99
CA THR A 168 12.70 20.90 -9.63
C THR A 168 12.46 22.39 -9.44
N SER A 169 11.24 22.88 -9.69
CA SER A 169 10.88 24.29 -9.57
C SER A 169 10.97 24.81 -8.13
N ARG A 170 11.30 26.11 -7.98
CA ARG A 170 11.29 26.85 -6.71
C ARG A 170 12.16 26.27 -5.59
N ARG A 171 13.33 25.72 -5.93
CA ARG A 171 14.26 25.12 -4.96
C ARG A 171 14.72 26.09 -3.86
N ALA A 172 14.72 27.39 -4.14
CA ALA A 172 15.11 28.41 -3.15
C ALA A 172 14.06 28.62 -2.05
N THR A 173 12.79 28.29 -2.29
CA THR A 173 11.68 28.59 -1.38
C THR A 173 10.89 27.37 -0.94
N LEU A 174 11.03 26.27 -1.66
CA LEU A 174 10.28 25.03 -1.41
C LEU A 174 11.25 23.89 -1.11
N SER A 175 11.04 23.21 0.03
CA SER A 175 11.82 22.03 0.41
C SER A 175 11.77 20.96 -0.68
N ASP A 176 12.90 20.29 -0.89
CA ASP A 176 12.94 19.12 -1.74
C ASP A 176 12.26 17.90 -1.09
N LYS A 177 12.33 17.81 0.23
CA LYS A 177 11.70 16.76 1.02
C LYS A 177 10.21 17.02 1.18
N VAL A 178 9.41 16.04 0.78
CA VAL A 178 7.96 15.97 0.97
C VAL A 178 7.66 14.79 1.88
N ARG A 179 6.96 15.05 2.99
CA ARG A 179 6.45 13.98 3.86
C ARG A 179 5.11 13.52 3.31
N LEU A 180 4.90 12.22 3.31
CA LEU A 180 3.67 11.59 2.83
C LEU A 180 3.09 10.74 3.95
N HIS A 181 1.78 10.85 4.14
CA HIS A 181 1.03 10.19 5.19
C HIS A 181 -0.16 9.46 4.58
N PHE A 182 -0.28 8.18 4.86
CA PHE A 182 -1.39 7.37 4.39
C PHE A 182 -2.17 6.80 5.56
N ARG A 183 -3.48 6.84 5.44
CA ARG A 183 -4.42 6.13 6.29
C ARG A 183 -5.24 5.22 5.40
N ILE A 184 -5.03 3.92 5.54
CA ILE A 184 -5.55 2.92 4.60
C ILE A 184 -6.53 1.99 5.31
N TYR A 185 -7.69 1.81 4.69
CA TYR A 185 -8.68 0.81 5.06
C TYR A 185 -8.90 -0.17 3.92
N ALA A 186 -9.18 -1.42 4.28
CA ALA A 186 -9.70 -2.41 3.36
C ALA A 186 -11.21 -2.18 3.16
N ALA A 187 -11.68 -2.41 1.95
CA ALA A 187 -13.12 -2.42 1.70
C ALA A 187 -13.77 -3.57 2.48
N PRO A 188 -15.01 -3.39 2.97
CA PRO A 188 -15.75 -4.46 3.60
C PRO A 188 -15.79 -5.67 2.67
N SER A 189 -15.48 -6.85 3.20
CA SER A 189 -15.67 -8.08 2.45
C SER A 189 -17.15 -8.15 2.09
N GLY A 190 -17.48 -8.00 0.82
CA GLY A 190 -18.86 -8.14 0.36
C GLY A 190 -19.33 -9.52 0.77
N GLY A 191 -20.19 -9.60 1.79
CA GLY A 191 -20.91 -10.81 2.08
C GLY A 191 -21.74 -11.13 0.85
N SER A 192 -21.36 -12.19 0.12
CA SER A 192 -22.24 -12.80 -0.85
C SER A 192 -23.47 -13.29 -0.08
N SER A 193 -24.56 -12.55 -0.22
CA SER A 193 -25.89 -13.00 0.20
C SER A 193 -26.35 -14.11 -0.70
#